data_9a1192447ebfd2a8f1a96f28d9839151
#
_entry.id   9a1192447ebfd2a8f1a96f28d9839151
#
_cell.length_a   1.000
_cell.length_b   1.000
_cell.length_c   1.000
_cell.angle_alpha   90.00
_cell.angle_beta   90.00
_cell.angle_gamma   90.00
#
_symmetry.space_group_name_H-M   'P 1'
#
loop_
_entity.id
_entity.type
_entity.pdbx_description
1 polymer ?
#
loop_
_entity_poly.entity_id
_entity_poly.type
_entity_poly.pdbx_seq_one_letter_code
_entity_poly.pdbx_strand_id
1 'polypeptide(L)'
;MAEEKKIGEVSGYFSHVEVAAIKLSSGLKIGEKIHVKGHTTDFEMKVGSMQIENKAVKEAKKGDHIGIKVPEKVRPNDDVFLVK
;
A
#
# COMPACT_ATOMS: atom_id res chain seq x y z
N MET A 1 -0.39 16.39 15.41
CA MET A 1 -1.34 15.53 14.69
C MET A 1 -0.69 14.95 13.45
N ALA A 2 -0.89 13.67 13.22
CA ALA A 2 -0.40 13.06 12.01
C ALA A 2 -1.33 13.44 10.84
N GLU A 3 -0.75 13.90 9.76
CA GLU A 3 -1.51 14.16 8.55
C GLU A 3 -1.48 12.92 7.68
N GLU A 4 -2.61 12.62 7.05
CA GLU A 4 -2.71 11.51 6.12
C GLU A 4 -3.14 12.03 4.77
N LYS A 5 -2.45 11.56 3.73
CA LYS A 5 -2.78 11.91 2.35
C LYS A 5 -3.07 10.62 1.61
N LYS A 6 -4.21 10.55 0.96
CA LYS A 6 -4.54 9.38 0.15
C LYS A 6 -3.55 9.27 -1.02
N ILE A 7 -2.88 8.13 -1.11
CA ILE A 7 -1.88 7.88 -2.13
C ILE A 7 -2.21 6.69 -3.04
N GLY A 8 -3.29 5.99 -2.75
CA GLY A 8 -3.66 4.85 -3.58
C GLY A 8 -4.86 4.11 -3.05
N GLU A 9 -5.21 3.05 -3.76
CA GLU A 9 -6.28 2.14 -3.39
C GLU A 9 -5.83 0.70 -3.58
N VAL A 10 -6.33 -0.19 -2.73
CA VAL A 10 -6.08 -1.61 -2.88
C VAL A 10 -6.89 -2.12 -4.06
N SER A 11 -6.23 -2.77 -5.01
CA SER A 11 -6.89 -3.39 -6.16
C SER A 11 -7.10 -4.89 -5.98
N GLY A 12 -6.38 -5.51 -5.05
CA GLY A 12 -6.53 -6.93 -4.76
C GLY A 12 -5.63 -7.36 -3.61
N TYR A 13 -5.82 -8.61 -3.20
CA TYR A 13 -5.02 -9.19 -2.13
C TYR A 13 -4.73 -10.66 -2.44
N PHE A 14 -3.47 -11.04 -2.30
CA PHE A 14 -3.02 -12.41 -2.55
C PHE A 14 -2.72 -13.06 -1.20
N SER A 15 -3.68 -13.81 -0.68
CA SER A 15 -3.61 -14.36 0.67
C SER A 15 -2.48 -15.36 0.90
N HIS A 16 -2.11 -16.13 -0.13
CA HIS A 16 -1.06 -17.14 0.03
C HIS A 16 0.36 -16.55 0.16
N VAL A 17 0.55 -15.31 -0.25
CA VAL A 17 1.83 -14.60 -0.10
C VAL A 17 1.68 -13.35 0.78
N GLU A 18 0.48 -13.05 1.22
CA GLU A 18 0.16 -11.89 2.06
C GLU A 18 0.58 -10.57 1.42
N VAL A 19 0.33 -10.44 0.12
CA VAL A 19 0.68 -9.24 -0.64
C VAL A 19 -0.58 -8.50 -1.06
N ALA A 20 -0.59 -7.20 -0.79
CA ALA A 20 -1.64 -6.30 -1.26
C ALA A 20 -1.22 -5.70 -2.59
N ALA A 21 -2.09 -5.77 -3.57
CA ALA A 21 -1.90 -5.07 -4.84
C ALA A 21 -2.53 -3.68 -4.70
N ILE A 22 -1.76 -2.65 -4.95
CA ILE A 22 -2.18 -1.27 -4.74
C ILE A 22 -1.95 -0.47 -6.02
N LYS A 23 -2.97 0.26 -6.42
CA LYS A 23 -2.84 1.23 -7.52
C LYS A 23 -2.54 2.58 -6.91
N LEU A 24 -1.39 3.15 -7.24
CA LEU A 24 -0.96 4.42 -6.66
C LEU A 24 -1.56 5.61 -7.42
N SER A 25 -1.97 6.60 -6.67
CA SER A 25 -2.37 7.90 -7.20
C SER A 25 -1.35 8.99 -6.84
N SER A 26 -0.28 8.60 -6.13
CA SER A 26 0.81 9.49 -5.74
C SER A 26 2.05 8.62 -5.46
N GLY A 27 3.20 9.23 -5.35
CA GLY A 27 4.45 8.49 -5.11
C GLY A 27 4.53 7.84 -3.74
N LEU A 28 5.29 6.75 -3.65
CA LEU A 28 5.53 6.05 -2.40
C LEU A 28 6.95 5.48 -2.40
N LYS A 29 7.62 5.55 -1.26
CA LYS A 29 8.99 5.06 -1.09
C LYS A 29 9.08 4.07 0.06
N ILE A 30 10.05 3.16 -0.04
CA ILE A 30 10.38 2.27 1.09
C ILE A 30 10.80 3.12 2.27
N GLY A 31 10.37 2.74 3.46
CA GLY A 31 10.65 3.46 4.69
C GLY A 31 9.54 4.40 5.11
N GLU A 32 8.63 4.73 4.20
CA GLU A 32 7.48 5.56 4.55
C GLU A 32 6.42 4.73 5.25
N LYS A 33 5.62 5.37 6.08
CA LYS A 33 4.55 4.72 6.82
C LYS A 33 3.23 4.95 6.10
N ILE A 34 2.45 3.90 5.95
CA ILE A 34 1.14 3.98 5.31
C ILE A 34 0.06 3.52 6.28
N HIS A 35 -1.15 4.03 6.06
CA HIS A 35 -2.35 3.64 6.78
C HIS A 35 -3.33 3.07 5.76
N VAL A 36 -3.69 1.81 5.90
CA VAL A 36 -4.68 1.17 5.03
C VAL A 36 -6.00 1.18 5.77
N LYS A 37 -7.00 1.80 5.18
CA LYS A 37 -8.30 1.97 5.81
C LYS A 37 -9.41 1.64 4.84
N GLY A 38 -10.31 0.78 5.25
CA GLY A 38 -11.47 0.39 4.49
C GLY A 38 -12.63 0.07 5.42
N HIS A 39 -13.67 -0.54 4.88
CA HIS A 39 -14.87 -0.87 5.65
C HIS A 39 -14.56 -1.77 6.84
N THR A 40 -13.71 -2.76 6.64
CA THR A 40 -13.31 -3.70 7.69
C THR A 40 -11.80 -3.72 7.91
N THR A 41 -11.07 -2.79 7.31
CA THR A 41 -9.62 -2.73 7.36
C THR A 41 -9.18 -1.42 7.98
N ASP A 42 -8.28 -1.47 8.96
CA ASP A 42 -7.73 -0.26 9.57
C ASP A 42 -6.43 -0.62 10.29
N PHE A 43 -5.31 -0.36 9.64
CA PHE A 43 -4.01 -0.58 10.25
C PHE A 43 -2.94 0.31 9.61
N GLU A 44 -1.85 0.50 10.34
CA GLU A 44 -0.69 1.25 9.85
C GLU A 44 0.49 0.30 9.73
N MET A 45 1.36 0.57 8.76
CA MET A 45 2.59 -0.19 8.60
C MET A 45 3.65 0.65 7.92
N LYS A 46 4.90 0.29 8.20
CA LYS A 46 6.02 0.87 7.48
C LYS A 46 6.32 0.01 6.26
N VAL A 47 6.51 0.66 5.11
CA VAL A 47 6.79 -0.07 3.87
C VAL A 47 8.22 -0.60 3.90
N GLY A 48 8.38 -1.90 4.03
CA GLY A 48 9.69 -2.54 4.06
C GLY A 48 10.13 -3.08 2.72
N SER A 49 9.18 -3.36 1.83
CA SER A 49 9.48 -3.86 0.50
C SER A 49 8.33 -3.53 -0.44
N MET A 50 8.65 -3.38 -1.70
CA MET A 50 7.69 -3.00 -2.72
C MET A 50 8.10 -3.66 -4.03
N GLN A 51 7.14 -4.11 -4.84
CA GLN A 51 7.40 -4.71 -6.13
C GLN A 51 6.51 -4.11 -7.21
N ILE A 52 7.04 -4.00 -8.41
CA ILE A 52 6.29 -3.64 -9.60
C ILE A 52 6.57 -4.74 -10.61
N GLU A 53 5.54 -5.42 -11.10
CA GLU A 53 5.66 -6.53 -12.05
C GLU A 53 6.67 -7.57 -11.58
N ASN A 54 6.58 -7.96 -10.30
CA ASN A 54 7.43 -8.97 -9.67
C ASN A 54 8.90 -8.54 -9.51
N LYS A 55 9.19 -7.27 -9.71
CA LYS A 55 10.55 -6.74 -9.53
C LYS A 55 10.58 -5.82 -8.31
N ALA A 56 11.56 -6.04 -7.43
CA ALA A 56 11.72 -5.20 -6.26
C ALA A 56 12.11 -3.79 -6.67
N VAL A 57 11.44 -2.79 -6.08
CA VAL A 57 11.73 -1.39 -6.34
C VAL A 57 11.83 -0.65 -5.01
N LYS A 58 12.55 0.47 -5.02
CA LYS A 58 12.71 1.31 -3.82
C LYS A 58 11.67 2.41 -3.74
N GLU A 59 11.10 2.77 -4.86
CA GLU A 59 10.07 3.81 -4.93
C GLU A 59 9.15 3.53 -6.11
N ALA A 60 7.96 4.09 -6.03
CA ALA A 60 6.96 3.99 -7.08
C ALA A 60 6.33 5.35 -7.30
N LYS A 61 5.70 5.52 -8.45
CA LYS A 61 5.15 6.79 -8.89
C LYS A 61 3.65 6.70 -9.09
N LYS A 62 3.01 7.85 -9.25
CA LYS A 62 1.60 7.94 -9.60
C LYS A 62 1.31 7.07 -10.83
N GLY A 63 0.28 6.26 -10.74
CA GLY A 63 -0.14 5.37 -11.81
C GLY A 63 0.47 3.98 -11.76
N ASP A 64 1.48 3.77 -10.92
CA ASP A 64 2.09 2.46 -10.79
C ASP A 64 1.20 1.51 -10.00
N HIS A 65 1.23 0.23 -10.40
CA HIS A 65 0.58 -0.84 -9.66
C HIS A 65 1.67 -1.56 -8.87
N ILE A 66 1.59 -1.52 -7.55
CA ILE A 66 2.61 -2.11 -6.69
C ILE A 66 2.06 -3.25 -5.87
N GLY A 67 2.96 -4.15 -5.46
CA GLY A 67 2.66 -5.18 -4.47
C GLY A 67 3.45 -4.90 -3.21
N ILE A 68 2.77 -4.91 -2.07
CA ILE A 68 3.39 -4.70 -0.77
C ILE A 68 2.96 -5.81 0.15
N LYS A 69 3.94 -6.42 0.85
CA LYS A 69 3.61 -7.41 1.87
C LYS A 69 2.98 -6.70 3.05
N VAL A 70 1.82 -7.19 3.48
CA VAL A 70 1.06 -6.57 4.57
C VAL A 70 0.86 -7.55 5.72
N PRO A 71 0.76 -7.05 6.98
CA PRO A 71 0.58 -7.92 8.13
C PRO A 71 -0.85 -8.40 8.34
N GLU A 72 -1.80 -7.77 7.67
CA GLU A 72 -3.21 -8.10 7.81
C GLU A 72 -3.87 -8.15 6.44
N LYS A 73 -4.97 -8.88 6.36
CA LYS A 73 -5.75 -9.00 5.14
C LYS A 73 -6.34 -7.65 4.75
N VAL A 74 -6.27 -7.31 3.47
CA VAL A 74 -6.88 -6.12 2.91
C VAL A 74 -7.91 -6.54 1.85
N ARG A 75 -8.77 -5.62 1.46
CA ARG A 75 -9.81 -5.87 0.47
C ARG A 75 -9.73 -4.88 -0.67
N PRO A 76 -10.19 -5.25 -1.88
CA PRO A 76 -10.28 -4.29 -2.98
C PRO A 76 -11.09 -3.07 -2.57
N ASN A 77 -10.69 -1.91 -3.04
CA ASN A 77 -11.27 -0.60 -2.74
C ASN A 77 -10.93 -0.04 -1.37
N ASP A 78 -10.09 -0.71 -0.57
CA ASP A 78 -9.56 -0.09 0.64
C ASP A 78 -8.66 1.08 0.25
N ASP A 79 -8.68 2.14 1.03
CA ASP A 79 -7.87 3.32 0.77
C ASP A 79 -6.50 3.20 1.42
N VAL A 80 -5.49 3.72 0.75
CA VAL A 80 -4.12 3.75 1.27
C VAL A 80 -3.71 5.20 1.44
N PHE A 81 -3.31 5.54 2.67
CA PHE A 81 -2.88 6.90 3.02
C PHE A 81 -1.41 6.91 3.39
N LEU A 82 -0.74 8.01 3.06
CA LEU A 82 0.62 8.25 3.54
C LEU A 82 0.53 8.97 4.88
N VAL A 83 1.18 8.41 5.88
CA VAL A 83 1.21 8.99 7.24
C VAL A 83 2.47 9.82 7.38
N LYS A 84 2.31 11.07 7.77
CA LYS A 84 3.43 11.98 7.96
C LYS A 84 3.66 12.28 9.44
#